data_24c0344189b4d6248800f5b91d03e5db
#
_entry.id   24c0344189b4d6248800f5b91d03e5db
#
_cell.length_a   1.000
_cell.length_b   1.000
_cell.length_c   1.000
_cell.angle_alpha   90.00
_cell.angle_beta   90.00
_cell.angle_gamma   90.00
#
_symmetry.space_group_name_H-M   'P 1'
#
loop_
_entity.id
_entity.type
_entity.pdbx_description
1 polymer ?
#
loop_
_entity_poly.entity_id
_entity_poly.type
_entity_poly.pdbx_seq_one_letter_code
_entity_poly.pdbx_strand_id
1 'polypeptide(L)'
;MSTAWSFETTASLAGQAPDGTTNARALPIYQTTSYTFNDTTHAADLFSLKELGNIYTRIMNPTQASLWTRSTARQGGVAGLLVASGQAAETLAFLNIAEAGDHIVSSPSLYGGTYNLLHYTLPKLGITTTFVENPDDPESWRAAVQPNTKLFFGESIANPKNDVLDIESVAKVAHEVGVPLIIDNTVATPYLIRPLEWGADIVVHSATKYIGGHGTSVAGVIVDGGTFDYAQYPERFPNYNTPDPSYHGLVYARDLGVGSAFGANLSFILKARVQLLRDLGAAVSPFNAFLIAQGLETLSLRIERHVENAKKVAAWLETRDEVESVNYAGLASSPWYALGQKDAPKGTGAGLAF
;
A
#
# COMPACT_ATOMS: atom_id res chain seq x y z
N MET A 1 -2.21 -16.04 11.71
CA MET A 1 -0.79 -16.33 11.37
C MET A 1 0.01 -16.26 12.65
N SER A 2 0.99 -17.14 12.89
CA SER A 2 1.71 -17.14 14.15
C SER A 2 2.51 -15.85 14.32
N THR A 3 2.25 -15.12 15.39
CA THR A 3 2.95 -13.90 15.81
C THR A 3 4.42 -14.16 16.21
N ALA A 4 4.93 -15.36 15.96
CA ALA A 4 6.21 -15.84 16.46
C ALA A 4 7.36 -15.78 15.42
N TRP A 5 7.09 -15.40 14.15
CA TRP A 5 8.14 -15.36 13.13
C TRP A 5 8.85 -14.02 13.09
N SER A 6 10.19 -14.04 12.95
CA SER A 6 10.96 -12.82 12.67
C SER A 6 10.57 -12.23 11.29
N PHE A 7 10.97 -10.98 11.06
CA PHE A 7 10.77 -10.31 9.77
C PHE A 7 11.36 -11.14 8.62
N GLU A 8 12.55 -11.69 8.78
CA GLU A 8 13.27 -12.48 7.77
C GLU A 8 12.57 -13.82 7.49
N THR A 9 12.07 -14.49 8.53
CA THR A 9 11.29 -15.73 8.38
C THR A 9 9.98 -15.46 7.66
N THR A 10 9.28 -14.39 8.03
CA THR A 10 8.06 -13.93 7.34
C THR A 10 8.34 -13.63 5.87
N ALA A 11 9.53 -13.06 5.59
CA ALA A 11 9.99 -12.76 4.25
C ALA A 11 10.04 -13.98 3.33
N SER A 12 10.49 -15.08 3.87
CA SER A 12 10.79 -16.30 3.11
C SER A 12 9.63 -17.28 3.09
N LEU A 13 8.79 -17.31 4.13
CA LEU A 13 7.82 -18.37 4.36
C LEU A 13 6.34 -17.94 4.35
N ALA A 14 6.04 -16.67 4.66
CA ALA A 14 4.63 -16.26 4.70
C ALA A 14 3.96 -16.39 3.32
N GLY A 15 2.73 -16.91 3.30
CA GLY A 15 1.95 -17.07 2.07
C GLY A 15 2.48 -18.13 1.10
N GLN A 16 3.46 -18.96 1.52
CA GLN A 16 3.96 -20.06 0.71
C GLN A 16 3.96 -21.36 1.53
N ALA A 17 3.38 -22.39 0.93
CA ALA A 17 3.51 -23.78 1.35
C ALA A 17 4.10 -24.60 0.20
N PRO A 18 4.74 -25.74 0.45
CA PRO A 18 5.06 -26.69 -0.62
C PRO A 18 3.81 -27.01 -1.46
N ASP A 19 3.98 -27.13 -2.76
CA ASP A 19 2.87 -27.46 -3.65
C ASP A 19 2.22 -28.80 -3.26
N GLY A 20 0.90 -28.79 -3.04
CA GLY A 20 0.16 -29.96 -2.51
C GLY A 20 0.13 -31.16 -3.45
N THR A 21 0.42 -30.99 -4.73
CA THR A 21 0.40 -32.06 -5.74
C THR A 21 1.80 -32.62 -5.99
N THR A 22 2.81 -31.75 -6.10
CA THR A 22 4.16 -32.10 -6.52
C THR A 22 5.19 -32.07 -5.38
N ASN A 23 4.81 -31.50 -4.22
CA ASN A 23 5.72 -31.16 -3.12
C ASN A 23 6.86 -30.19 -3.54
N ALA A 24 6.69 -29.44 -4.61
CA ALA A 24 7.67 -28.46 -5.04
C ALA A 24 7.91 -27.42 -3.92
N ARG A 25 9.19 -27.17 -3.59
CA ARG A 25 9.59 -26.23 -2.54
C ARG A 25 9.48 -24.79 -3.03
N ALA A 26 9.85 -24.54 -4.30
CA ALA A 26 9.73 -23.21 -4.91
C ALA A 26 8.27 -22.86 -5.21
N LEU A 27 7.95 -21.56 -5.20
CA LEU A 27 6.64 -21.06 -5.61
C LEU A 27 6.38 -21.44 -7.07
N PRO A 28 5.32 -22.21 -7.40
CA PRO A 28 4.96 -22.48 -8.78
C PRO A 28 4.48 -21.22 -9.50
N ILE A 29 4.76 -21.13 -10.81
CA ILE A 29 4.25 -20.05 -11.67
C ILE A 29 3.00 -20.56 -12.38
N TYR A 30 1.82 -20.13 -11.93
CA TYR A 30 0.55 -20.47 -12.55
C TYR A 30 0.27 -19.51 -13.72
N GLN A 31 0.91 -19.77 -14.87
CA GLN A 31 0.76 -18.97 -16.08
C GLN A 31 -0.49 -19.41 -16.84
N THR A 32 -1.65 -19.09 -16.30
CA THR A 32 -2.97 -19.42 -16.85
C THR A 32 -3.91 -18.22 -16.83
N THR A 33 -4.89 -18.20 -17.73
CA THR A 33 -5.93 -17.16 -17.75
C THR A 33 -7.05 -17.45 -16.76
N SER A 34 -7.50 -18.70 -16.67
CA SER A 34 -8.70 -19.11 -15.95
C SER A 34 -8.52 -20.47 -15.28
N TYR A 35 -9.45 -20.79 -14.40
CA TYR A 35 -9.50 -22.02 -13.64
C TYR A 35 -10.82 -22.74 -13.92
N THR A 36 -10.79 -24.06 -13.90
CA THR A 36 -11.99 -24.89 -14.03
C THR A 36 -12.74 -24.98 -12.70
N PHE A 37 -14.06 -25.14 -12.76
CA PHE A 37 -14.90 -25.34 -11.60
C PHE A 37 -15.22 -26.82 -11.43
N ASN A 38 -15.50 -27.26 -10.19
CA ASN A 38 -15.92 -28.62 -9.91
C ASN A 38 -17.32 -28.89 -10.51
N ASP A 39 -18.21 -27.90 -10.36
CA ASP A 39 -19.58 -27.90 -10.88
C ASP A 39 -20.15 -26.47 -10.93
N THR A 40 -21.40 -26.32 -11.31
CA THR A 40 -22.08 -25.03 -11.42
C THR A 40 -22.35 -24.36 -10.07
N THR A 41 -22.50 -25.15 -8.99
CA THR A 41 -22.70 -24.64 -7.63
C THR A 41 -21.41 -24.03 -7.10
N HIS A 42 -20.29 -24.75 -7.24
CA HIS A 42 -18.96 -24.22 -6.91
C HIS A 42 -18.67 -22.90 -7.67
N ALA A 43 -19.00 -22.84 -8.96
CA ALA A 43 -18.86 -21.60 -9.73
C ALA A 43 -19.70 -20.44 -9.13
N ALA A 44 -20.99 -20.71 -8.83
CA ALA A 44 -21.89 -19.71 -8.25
C ALA A 44 -21.40 -19.21 -6.87
N ASP A 45 -20.89 -20.10 -6.03
CA ASP A 45 -20.39 -19.75 -4.69
C ASP A 45 -19.11 -18.91 -4.75
N LEU A 46 -18.19 -19.18 -5.68
CA LEU A 46 -17.01 -18.34 -5.93
C LEU A 46 -17.40 -16.94 -6.43
N PHE A 47 -18.30 -16.83 -7.40
CA PHE A 47 -18.75 -15.55 -7.94
C PHE A 47 -19.55 -14.70 -6.94
N SER A 48 -20.22 -15.36 -5.98
CA SER A 48 -20.98 -14.67 -4.92
C SER A 48 -20.17 -14.40 -3.63
N LEU A 49 -18.87 -14.72 -3.61
CA LEU A 49 -17.97 -14.63 -2.44
C LEU A 49 -18.42 -15.46 -1.23
N LYS A 50 -19.26 -16.48 -1.42
CA LYS A 50 -19.56 -17.47 -0.39
C LYS A 50 -18.38 -18.39 -0.14
N GLU A 51 -17.57 -18.61 -1.17
CA GLU A 51 -16.30 -19.32 -1.13
C GLU A 51 -15.22 -18.45 -1.77
N LEU A 52 -13.99 -18.50 -1.22
CA LEU A 52 -12.84 -17.84 -1.80
C LEU A 52 -12.01 -18.84 -2.60
N GLY A 53 -11.71 -18.54 -3.86
CA GLY A 53 -10.93 -19.42 -4.73
C GLY A 53 -10.53 -18.73 -6.04
N ASN A 54 -9.88 -19.52 -6.91
CA ASN A 54 -9.36 -18.99 -8.16
C ASN A 54 -10.41 -19.09 -9.27
N ILE A 55 -10.68 -18.00 -9.95
CA ILE A 55 -11.61 -17.89 -11.08
C ILE A 55 -10.86 -17.51 -12.35
N TYR A 56 -10.17 -16.36 -12.28
CA TYR A 56 -9.52 -15.75 -13.43
C TYR A 56 -8.30 -14.95 -12.96
N THR A 57 -7.17 -15.09 -13.65
CA THR A 57 -5.86 -14.56 -13.21
C THR A 57 -5.84 -13.04 -12.99
N ARG A 58 -6.64 -12.25 -13.72
CA ARG A 58 -6.74 -10.81 -13.46
C ARG A 58 -7.17 -10.50 -12.03
N ILE A 59 -8.06 -11.31 -11.44
CA ILE A 59 -8.64 -11.07 -10.10
C ILE A 59 -7.87 -11.84 -9.03
N MET A 60 -7.50 -13.09 -9.30
CA MET A 60 -6.81 -13.98 -8.37
C MET A 60 -5.97 -15.04 -9.10
N ASN A 61 -4.78 -15.29 -8.54
CA ASN A 61 -3.84 -16.28 -9.04
C ASN A 61 -2.94 -16.74 -7.89
N PRO A 62 -2.66 -18.04 -7.71
CA PRO A 62 -1.87 -18.54 -6.57
C PRO A 62 -0.47 -17.94 -6.48
N THR A 63 0.20 -17.69 -7.61
CA THR A 63 1.53 -17.04 -7.62
C THR A 63 1.46 -15.61 -7.12
N GLN A 64 0.46 -14.85 -7.56
CA GLN A 64 0.20 -13.51 -7.06
C GLN A 64 -0.17 -13.53 -5.58
N ALA A 65 -0.98 -14.54 -5.14
CA ALA A 65 -1.44 -14.68 -3.77
C ALA A 65 -0.28 -14.81 -2.79
N SER A 66 0.73 -15.58 -3.11
CA SER A 66 1.92 -15.73 -2.26
C SER A 66 2.60 -14.37 -2.02
N LEU A 67 2.77 -13.54 -3.05
CA LEU A 67 3.43 -12.24 -2.91
C LEU A 67 2.61 -11.25 -2.08
N TRP A 68 1.31 -11.10 -2.34
CA TRP A 68 0.51 -10.16 -1.54
C TRP A 68 0.39 -10.62 -0.08
N THR A 69 0.28 -11.93 0.19
CA THR A 69 0.23 -12.45 1.57
C THR A 69 1.53 -12.15 2.32
N ARG A 70 2.70 -12.31 1.67
CA ARG A 70 3.99 -11.94 2.26
C ARG A 70 4.08 -10.44 2.55
N SER A 71 3.64 -9.60 1.60
CA SER A 71 3.66 -8.15 1.75
C SER A 71 2.74 -7.70 2.89
N THR A 72 1.53 -8.27 2.96
CA THR A 72 0.55 -8.02 4.03
C THR A 72 1.11 -8.39 5.41
N ALA A 73 1.66 -9.60 5.54
CA ALA A 73 2.22 -10.09 6.80
C ALA A 73 3.39 -9.23 7.32
N ARG A 74 4.17 -8.63 6.42
CA ARG A 74 5.27 -7.73 6.78
C ARG A 74 4.83 -6.36 7.24
N GLN A 75 3.72 -5.87 6.70
CA GLN A 75 3.12 -4.59 7.09
C GLN A 75 2.24 -4.71 8.34
N GLY A 76 1.84 -5.93 8.73
CA GLY A 76 0.86 -6.14 9.81
C GLY A 76 -0.58 -5.94 9.36
N GLY A 77 -0.86 -5.96 8.06
CA GLY A 77 -2.20 -5.80 7.50
C GLY A 77 -3.07 -7.05 7.59
N VAL A 78 -4.37 -6.91 7.32
CA VAL A 78 -5.34 -8.03 7.29
C VAL A 78 -5.40 -8.70 5.94
N ALA A 79 -5.22 -7.94 4.84
CA ALA A 79 -5.22 -8.46 3.48
C ALA A 79 -4.46 -7.53 2.52
N GLY A 80 -4.15 -8.04 1.32
CA GLY A 80 -3.45 -7.28 0.29
C GLY A 80 -3.93 -7.56 -1.13
N LEU A 81 -3.52 -6.69 -2.04
CA LEU A 81 -3.82 -6.77 -3.45
C LEU A 81 -2.55 -6.46 -4.26
N LEU A 82 -2.23 -7.32 -5.22
CA LEU A 82 -1.13 -7.10 -6.16
C LEU A 82 -1.69 -6.56 -7.48
N VAL A 83 -1.06 -5.52 -8.01
CA VAL A 83 -1.49 -4.80 -9.22
C VAL A 83 -0.32 -4.48 -10.15
N ALA A 84 -0.61 -3.97 -11.34
CA ALA A 84 0.35 -3.83 -12.44
C ALA A 84 1.50 -2.86 -12.16
N SER A 85 1.34 -1.88 -11.28
CA SER A 85 2.36 -0.86 -10.95
C SER A 85 2.04 -0.15 -9.64
N GLY A 86 3.00 0.62 -9.10
CA GLY A 86 2.75 1.52 -7.98
C GLY A 86 1.67 2.55 -8.29
N GLN A 87 1.71 3.15 -9.50
CA GLN A 87 0.66 4.09 -9.94
C GLN A 87 -0.73 3.44 -10.04
N ALA A 88 -0.80 2.16 -10.44
CA ALA A 88 -2.04 1.41 -10.39
C ALA A 88 -2.51 1.18 -8.94
N ALA A 89 -1.59 0.93 -8.00
CA ALA A 89 -1.92 0.77 -6.59
C ALA A 89 -2.52 2.05 -6.00
N GLU A 90 -1.89 3.20 -6.22
CA GLU A 90 -2.41 4.50 -5.80
C GLU A 90 -3.77 4.81 -6.45
N THR A 91 -3.86 4.68 -7.77
CA THR A 91 -5.10 4.98 -8.51
C THR A 91 -6.26 4.13 -8.02
N LEU A 92 -6.04 2.81 -7.85
CA LEU A 92 -7.10 1.92 -7.33
C LEU A 92 -7.44 2.26 -5.88
N ALA A 93 -6.46 2.59 -5.04
CA ALA A 93 -6.70 2.96 -3.64
C ALA A 93 -7.54 4.25 -3.55
N PHE A 94 -7.23 5.27 -4.36
CA PHE A 94 -7.99 6.52 -4.38
C PHE A 94 -9.40 6.33 -4.91
N LEU A 95 -9.56 5.70 -6.08
CA LEU A 95 -10.87 5.47 -6.70
C LEU A 95 -11.75 4.47 -5.92
N ASN A 96 -11.16 3.69 -5.05
CA ASN A 96 -11.91 2.80 -4.16
C ASN A 96 -12.70 3.57 -3.09
N ILE A 97 -12.23 4.77 -2.74
CA ILE A 97 -12.77 5.60 -1.65
C ILE A 97 -13.48 6.84 -2.22
N ALA A 98 -12.87 7.52 -3.20
CA ALA A 98 -13.30 8.80 -3.74
C ALA A 98 -13.94 8.66 -5.12
N GLU A 99 -14.97 9.45 -5.36
CA GLU A 99 -15.74 9.52 -6.62
C GLU A 99 -15.77 10.97 -7.15
N ALA A 100 -16.39 11.19 -8.30
CA ALA A 100 -16.55 12.53 -8.86
C ALA A 100 -17.29 13.46 -7.86
N GLY A 101 -16.72 14.62 -7.59
CA GLY A 101 -17.19 15.58 -6.59
C GLY A 101 -16.48 15.46 -5.24
N ASP A 102 -15.65 14.46 -5.04
CA ASP A 102 -14.91 14.25 -3.80
C ASP A 102 -13.55 14.97 -3.75
N HIS A 103 -12.98 15.01 -2.56
CA HIS A 103 -11.76 15.75 -2.25
C HIS A 103 -10.75 14.87 -1.50
N ILE A 104 -9.46 15.09 -1.78
CA ILE A 104 -8.31 14.44 -1.13
C ILE A 104 -7.44 15.52 -0.48
N VAL A 105 -6.93 15.27 0.73
CA VAL A 105 -5.87 16.06 1.35
C VAL A 105 -4.56 15.31 1.22
N SER A 106 -3.52 15.96 0.74
CA SER A 106 -2.22 15.31 0.47
C SER A 106 -1.02 16.13 0.93
N SER A 107 0.05 15.44 1.34
CA SER A 107 1.38 16.05 1.41
C SER A 107 1.78 16.58 0.04
N PRO A 108 2.51 17.71 -0.06
CA PRO A 108 3.15 18.17 -1.29
C PRO A 108 4.45 17.42 -1.61
N SER A 109 5.04 16.75 -0.63
CA SER A 109 6.29 16.00 -0.76
C SER A 109 6.00 14.60 -1.30
N LEU A 110 5.97 14.47 -2.63
CA LEU A 110 5.55 13.27 -3.33
C LEU A 110 6.45 12.95 -4.52
N TYR A 111 6.42 11.70 -4.92
CA TYR A 111 6.90 11.28 -6.23
C TYR A 111 6.18 12.05 -7.35
N GLY A 112 6.93 12.49 -8.35
CA GLY A 112 6.38 13.33 -9.42
C GLY A 112 5.21 12.73 -10.18
N GLY A 113 5.17 11.39 -10.33
CA GLY A 113 4.03 10.68 -10.92
C GLY A 113 2.76 10.77 -10.07
N THR A 114 2.90 10.65 -8.76
CA THR A 114 1.81 10.78 -7.79
C THR A 114 1.28 12.21 -7.72
N TYR A 115 2.20 13.19 -7.68
CA TYR A 115 1.81 14.59 -7.79
C TYR A 115 0.99 14.86 -9.06
N ASN A 116 1.46 14.37 -10.21
CA ASN A 116 0.74 14.53 -11.47
C ASN A 116 -0.61 13.81 -11.49
N LEU A 117 -0.71 12.63 -10.87
CA LEU A 117 -1.97 11.91 -10.70
C LEU A 117 -2.98 12.75 -9.93
N LEU A 118 -2.59 13.26 -8.77
CA LEU A 118 -3.46 14.04 -7.88
C LEU A 118 -3.79 15.43 -8.46
N HIS A 119 -2.81 16.11 -9.05
CA HIS A 119 -2.97 17.51 -9.49
C HIS A 119 -3.60 17.65 -10.89
N TYR A 120 -3.32 16.73 -11.83
CA TYR A 120 -3.75 16.88 -13.23
C TYR A 120 -4.69 15.78 -13.72
N THR A 121 -4.53 14.56 -13.22
CA THR A 121 -5.29 13.41 -13.76
C THR A 121 -6.62 13.21 -13.05
N LEU A 122 -6.63 13.15 -11.72
CA LEU A 122 -7.86 12.97 -10.93
C LEU A 122 -8.88 14.09 -11.10
N PRO A 123 -8.48 15.38 -11.28
CA PRO A 123 -9.45 16.43 -11.60
C PRO A 123 -10.26 16.19 -12.88
N LYS A 124 -9.70 15.49 -13.87
CA LYS A 124 -10.45 15.07 -15.09
C LYS A 124 -11.51 14.02 -14.78
N LEU A 125 -11.41 13.34 -13.67
CA LEU A 125 -12.40 12.40 -13.14
C LEU A 125 -13.31 13.05 -12.08
N GLY A 126 -13.18 14.36 -11.87
CA GLY A 126 -13.99 15.12 -10.92
C GLY A 126 -13.53 15.05 -9.47
N ILE A 127 -12.34 14.50 -9.18
CA ILE A 127 -11.77 14.42 -7.83
C ILE A 127 -10.74 15.53 -7.67
N THR A 128 -10.88 16.35 -6.63
CA THR A 128 -9.97 17.47 -6.35
C THR A 128 -8.97 17.12 -5.22
N THR A 129 -7.83 17.82 -5.20
CA THR A 129 -6.82 17.61 -4.16
C THR A 129 -6.35 18.96 -3.61
N THR A 130 -6.27 19.08 -2.28
CA THR A 130 -5.53 20.15 -1.61
C THR A 130 -4.22 19.59 -1.08
N PHE A 131 -3.11 20.16 -1.52
CA PHE A 131 -1.80 19.91 -0.94
C PHE A 131 -1.62 20.81 0.28
N VAL A 132 -1.25 20.22 1.43
CA VAL A 132 -1.02 20.97 2.66
C VAL A 132 0.16 21.93 2.53
N GLU A 133 0.13 23.07 3.18
CA GLU A 133 1.22 24.05 3.12
C GLU A 133 2.48 23.55 3.85
N ASN A 134 2.29 22.93 5.02
CA ASN A 134 3.36 22.35 5.82
C ASN A 134 2.98 20.93 6.24
N PRO A 135 3.59 19.88 5.65
CA PRO A 135 3.29 18.51 5.99
C PRO A 135 3.75 18.10 7.40
N ASP A 136 4.67 18.84 8.00
CA ASP A 136 5.19 18.59 9.36
C ASP A 136 4.27 19.19 10.45
N ASP A 137 3.26 19.99 10.08
CA ASP A 137 2.30 20.60 10.99
C ASP A 137 0.91 19.92 10.84
N PRO A 138 0.43 19.18 11.87
CA PRO A 138 -0.89 18.57 11.86
C PRO A 138 -2.04 19.55 11.62
N GLU A 139 -1.91 20.81 12.06
CA GLU A 139 -2.93 21.84 11.84
C GLU A 139 -3.03 22.25 10.37
N SER A 140 -1.94 22.16 9.59
CA SER A 140 -1.97 22.35 8.15
C SER A 140 -2.82 21.31 7.44
N TRP A 141 -2.80 20.04 7.92
CA TRP A 141 -3.67 18.97 7.43
C TRP A 141 -5.13 19.24 7.80
N ARG A 142 -5.39 19.66 9.04
CA ARG A 142 -6.74 20.00 9.50
C ARG A 142 -7.35 21.16 8.70
N ALA A 143 -6.57 22.21 8.45
CA ALA A 143 -7.01 23.39 7.71
C ALA A 143 -7.35 23.09 6.23
N ALA A 144 -6.75 22.04 5.65
CA ALA A 144 -7.02 21.61 4.27
C ALA A 144 -8.31 20.79 4.10
N VAL A 145 -8.96 20.39 5.19
CA VAL A 145 -10.17 19.54 5.16
C VAL A 145 -11.36 20.31 4.60
N GLN A 146 -12.09 19.67 3.71
CA GLN A 146 -13.36 20.15 3.13
C GLN A 146 -14.51 19.20 3.50
N PRO A 147 -15.78 19.61 3.40
CA PRO A 147 -16.92 18.74 3.72
C PRO A 147 -16.94 17.41 2.93
N ASN A 148 -16.44 17.44 1.69
CA ASN A 148 -16.34 16.30 0.77
C ASN A 148 -14.97 15.61 0.80
N THR A 149 -14.11 15.88 1.79
CA THR A 149 -12.84 15.15 1.95
C THR A 149 -13.10 13.68 2.27
N LYS A 150 -12.41 12.77 1.55
CA LYS A 150 -12.59 11.33 1.65
C LYS A 150 -11.39 10.58 2.21
N LEU A 151 -10.19 11.11 2.01
CA LEU A 151 -8.96 10.47 2.49
C LEU A 151 -7.82 11.48 2.64
N PHE A 152 -6.81 11.08 3.43
CA PHE A 152 -5.51 11.73 3.48
C PHE A 152 -4.46 10.85 2.80
N PHE A 153 -3.47 11.48 2.17
CA PHE A 153 -2.39 10.78 1.48
C PHE A 153 -1.02 11.41 1.73
N GLY A 154 0.01 10.57 1.89
CA GLY A 154 1.41 10.99 1.97
C GLY A 154 2.38 9.85 1.71
N GLU A 155 3.67 10.17 1.61
CA GLU A 155 4.76 9.20 1.54
C GLU A 155 5.47 9.13 2.89
N SER A 156 5.82 7.94 3.35
CA SER A 156 6.52 7.74 4.63
C SER A 156 7.90 8.39 4.65
N ILE A 157 8.65 8.22 3.55
CA ILE A 157 9.87 8.92 3.21
C ILE A 157 9.69 9.41 1.78
N ALA A 158 9.65 10.70 1.59
CA ALA A 158 9.26 11.30 0.33
C ALA A 158 10.37 11.23 -0.74
N ASN A 159 9.96 11.02 -1.99
CA ASN A 159 10.82 11.10 -3.16
C ASN A 159 10.49 12.37 -3.98
N PRO A 160 11.42 13.33 -4.23
CA PRO A 160 12.86 13.24 -4.02
C PRO A 160 13.40 13.87 -2.74
N LYS A 161 12.59 14.53 -1.94
CA LYS A 161 13.07 15.36 -0.83
C LYS A 161 13.69 14.58 0.33
N ASN A 162 13.32 13.31 0.53
CA ASN A 162 13.74 12.46 1.67
C ASN A 162 13.36 13.03 3.06
N ASP A 163 12.36 13.90 3.12
CA ASP A 163 11.67 14.25 4.35
C ASP A 163 10.87 13.03 4.88
N VAL A 164 10.76 12.94 6.20
CA VAL A 164 10.02 11.87 6.88
C VAL A 164 8.70 12.43 7.39
N LEU A 165 7.59 11.80 7.03
CA LEU A 165 6.26 12.19 7.48
C LEU A 165 5.99 11.66 8.90
N ASP A 166 5.50 12.51 9.80
CA ASP A 166 4.94 12.09 11.09
C ASP A 166 3.58 11.41 10.89
N ILE A 167 3.63 10.11 10.57
CA ILE A 167 2.45 9.32 10.24
C ILE A 167 1.46 9.30 11.41
N GLU A 168 1.93 9.19 12.64
CA GLU A 168 1.09 9.12 13.85
C GLU A 168 0.25 10.40 14.02
N SER A 169 0.88 11.56 13.89
CA SER A 169 0.20 12.84 13.99
C SER A 169 -0.80 13.08 12.86
N VAL A 170 -0.45 12.71 11.62
CA VAL A 170 -1.34 12.84 10.47
C VAL A 170 -2.52 11.87 10.56
N ALA A 171 -2.28 10.62 10.96
CA ALA A 171 -3.32 9.61 11.17
C ALA A 171 -4.35 10.08 12.21
N LYS A 172 -3.87 10.66 13.32
CA LYS A 172 -4.75 11.22 14.34
C LYS A 172 -5.68 12.28 13.76
N VAL A 173 -5.18 13.22 12.99
CA VAL A 173 -6.02 14.24 12.34
C VAL A 173 -7.00 13.61 11.35
N ALA A 174 -6.56 12.65 10.52
CA ALA A 174 -7.41 11.95 9.57
C ALA A 174 -8.59 11.26 10.28
N HIS A 175 -8.33 10.54 11.36
CA HIS A 175 -9.36 9.84 12.13
C HIS A 175 -10.28 10.79 12.88
N GLU A 176 -9.77 11.91 13.44
CA GLU A 176 -10.59 12.95 14.06
C GLU A 176 -11.61 13.56 13.09
N VAL A 177 -11.26 13.69 11.81
CA VAL A 177 -12.18 14.20 10.78
C VAL A 177 -12.95 13.09 10.05
N GLY A 178 -12.76 11.81 10.46
CA GLY A 178 -13.52 10.66 9.98
C GLY A 178 -13.14 10.21 8.56
N VAL A 179 -11.84 10.25 8.21
CA VAL A 179 -11.33 9.75 6.93
C VAL A 179 -10.12 8.85 7.13
N PRO A 180 -9.86 7.87 6.23
CA PRO A 180 -8.67 7.02 6.31
C PRO A 180 -7.42 7.76 5.83
N LEU A 181 -6.26 7.30 6.33
CA LEU A 181 -4.93 7.69 5.88
C LEU A 181 -4.33 6.59 4.99
N ILE A 182 -3.92 6.96 3.79
CA ILE A 182 -3.16 6.12 2.86
C ILE A 182 -1.71 6.59 2.84
N ILE A 183 -0.76 5.66 3.01
CA ILE A 183 0.68 5.96 2.95
C ILE A 183 1.34 5.17 1.82
N ASP A 184 2.04 5.87 0.92
CA ASP A 184 3.03 5.21 0.06
C ASP A 184 4.32 4.97 0.85
N ASN A 185 4.65 3.69 1.01
CA ASN A 185 5.81 3.24 1.77
C ASN A 185 6.90 2.65 0.85
N THR A 186 6.97 3.11 -0.39
CA THR A 186 7.89 2.58 -1.41
C THR A 186 9.35 2.76 -1.03
N VAL A 187 9.74 3.95 -0.54
CA VAL A 187 11.14 4.27 -0.22
C VAL A 187 11.59 3.59 1.06
N ALA A 188 10.78 3.67 2.13
CA ALA A 188 11.13 3.04 3.40
C ALA A 188 11.05 1.52 3.34
N THR A 189 10.14 0.97 2.56
CA THR A 189 9.80 -0.47 2.57
C THR A 189 9.25 -0.94 3.93
N PRO A 190 8.63 -2.11 4.04
CA PRO A 190 8.18 -2.64 5.34
C PRO A 190 9.33 -3.01 6.28
N TYR A 191 10.58 -2.94 5.82
CA TYR A 191 11.75 -3.21 6.63
C TYR A 191 12.13 -2.03 7.53
N LEU A 192 12.05 -0.79 7.04
CA LEU A 192 12.42 0.42 7.80
C LEU A 192 11.23 1.01 8.55
N ILE A 193 10.07 1.16 7.87
CA ILE A 193 8.85 1.73 8.45
C ILE A 193 7.67 0.81 8.15
N ARG A 194 6.79 0.61 9.14
CA ARG A 194 5.53 -0.10 9.00
C ARG A 194 4.38 0.86 9.33
N PRO A 195 3.86 1.60 8.36
CA PRO A 195 2.91 2.69 8.58
C PRO A 195 1.64 2.30 9.34
N LEU A 196 1.17 1.04 9.21
CA LEU A 196 0.02 0.54 9.96
C LEU A 196 0.24 0.54 11.48
N GLU A 197 1.48 0.43 11.95
CA GLU A 197 1.83 0.50 13.38
C GLU A 197 1.77 1.95 13.91
N TRP A 198 1.79 2.93 13.01
CA TRP A 198 1.72 4.36 13.28
C TRP A 198 0.35 4.96 12.97
N GLY A 199 -0.66 4.12 12.71
CA GLY A 199 -2.05 4.55 12.52
C GLY A 199 -2.49 4.78 11.08
N ALA A 200 -1.66 4.53 10.06
CA ALA A 200 -2.14 4.47 8.70
C ALA A 200 -3.15 3.33 8.54
N ASP A 201 -4.15 3.50 7.68
CA ASP A 201 -5.18 2.49 7.42
C ASP A 201 -4.84 1.62 6.21
N ILE A 202 -4.23 2.23 5.20
CA ILE A 202 -3.88 1.59 3.94
C ILE A 202 -2.44 1.95 3.58
N VAL A 203 -1.69 0.96 3.11
CA VAL A 203 -0.32 1.17 2.63
C VAL A 203 -0.23 0.75 1.18
N VAL A 204 0.37 1.61 0.35
CA VAL A 204 0.70 1.29 -1.04
C VAL A 204 2.20 1.21 -1.25
N HIS A 205 2.61 0.43 -2.24
CA HIS A 205 4.00 0.32 -2.66
C HIS A 205 4.13 0.21 -4.17
N SER A 206 5.10 0.88 -4.73
CA SER A 206 5.69 0.43 -6.00
C SER A 206 6.63 -0.75 -5.71
N ALA A 207 6.12 -1.97 -5.85
CA ALA A 207 6.94 -3.19 -5.68
C ALA A 207 8.04 -3.30 -6.74
N THR A 208 7.97 -2.50 -7.79
CA THR A 208 8.98 -2.29 -8.84
C THR A 208 10.36 -1.90 -8.25
N LYS A 209 10.36 -1.17 -7.12
CA LYS A 209 11.55 -0.54 -6.53
C LYS A 209 12.28 -1.52 -5.59
N TYR A 210 12.48 -1.15 -4.35
CA TYR A 210 13.27 -1.95 -3.40
C TYR A 210 12.68 -3.32 -3.10
N ILE A 211 11.35 -3.50 -3.14
CA ILE A 211 10.72 -4.82 -2.92
C ILE A 211 11.20 -5.81 -3.97
N GLY A 212 11.10 -5.47 -5.25
CA GLY A 212 11.62 -6.29 -6.35
C GLY A 212 13.16 -6.27 -6.41
N GLY A 213 13.75 -5.10 -6.33
CA GLY A 213 15.18 -4.86 -6.11
C GLY A 213 16.12 -5.18 -7.27
N HIS A 214 15.63 -5.67 -8.41
CA HIS A 214 16.45 -6.15 -9.53
C HIS A 214 16.19 -5.41 -10.85
N GLY A 215 15.24 -4.48 -10.90
CA GLY A 215 14.91 -3.73 -12.11
C GLY A 215 14.29 -4.56 -13.24
N THR A 216 13.80 -5.75 -12.95
CA THR A 216 13.31 -6.71 -13.96
C THR A 216 11.80 -6.70 -14.14
N SER A 217 11.03 -6.18 -13.17
CA SER A 217 9.59 -6.32 -13.14
C SER A 217 8.89 -5.10 -12.55
N VAL A 218 7.77 -4.73 -13.14
CA VAL A 218 6.89 -3.67 -12.64
C VAL A 218 5.71 -4.31 -11.92
N ALA A 219 5.41 -3.83 -10.71
CA ALA A 219 4.22 -4.17 -9.95
C ALA A 219 3.92 -3.14 -8.86
N GLY A 220 2.69 -3.16 -8.35
CA GLY A 220 2.25 -2.43 -7.17
C GLY A 220 1.63 -3.35 -6.13
N VAL A 221 1.64 -2.93 -4.88
CA VAL A 221 0.97 -3.63 -3.77
C VAL A 221 0.11 -2.63 -3.02
N ILE A 222 -1.09 -3.05 -2.68
CA ILE A 222 -1.97 -2.38 -1.70
C ILE A 222 -2.06 -3.31 -0.51
N VAL A 223 -1.87 -2.79 0.70
CA VAL A 223 -2.08 -3.52 1.97
C VAL A 223 -3.13 -2.77 2.77
N ASP A 224 -4.16 -3.50 3.17
CA ASP A 224 -5.24 -3.00 4.02
C ASP A 224 -4.95 -3.37 5.48
N GLY A 225 -4.96 -2.39 6.37
CA GLY A 225 -4.87 -2.59 7.82
C GLY A 225 -6.15 -3.15 8.42
N GLY A 226 -7.30 -2.99 7.73
CA GLY A 226 -8.61 -3.34 8.26
C GLY A 226 -9.04 -2.49 9.45
N THR A 227 -8.37 -1.37 9.69
CA THR A 227 -8.56 -0.51 10.87
C THR A 227 -9.67 0.49 10.69
N PHE A 228 -9.86 1.04 9.49
CA PHE A 228 -10.88 2.04 9.22
C PHE A 228 -12.26 1.39 8.98
N ASP A 229 -13.22 1.71 9.85
CA ASP A 229 -14.59 1.19 9.75
C ASP A 229 -15.49 2.16 8.98
N TYR A 230 -15.69 1.90 7.70
CA TYR A 230 -16.55 2.70 6.82
C TYR A 230 -18.02 2.73 7.27
N ALA A 231 -18.47 1.75 8.06
CA ALA A 231 -19.85 1.70 8.57
C ALA A 231 -20.15 2.82 9.59
N GLN A 232 -19.12 3.36 10.24
CA GLN A 232 -19.27 4.47 11.18
C GLN A 232 -19.56 5.81 10.50
N TYR A 233 -19.31 5.92 9.18
CA TYR A 233 -19.46 7.16 8.42
C TYR A 233 -20.30 6.97 7.14
N PRO A 234 -21.57 6.50 7.26
CA PRO A 234 -22.37 6.09 6.09
C PRO A 234 -22.67 7.23 5.12
N GLU A 235 -22.85 8.46 5.62
CA GLU A 235 -23.10 9.62 4.78
C GLU A 235 -21.84 10.06 4.02
N ARG A 236 -20.66 9.85 4.60
CA ARG A 236 -19.38 10.19 3.99
C ARG A 236 -18.97 9.15 2.95
N PHE A 237 -19.28 7.86 3.19
CA PHE A 237 -18.91 6.74 2.32
C PHE A 237 -20.13 5.95 1.85
N PRO A 238 -21.06 6.58 1.07
CA PRO A 238 -22.24 5.89 0.58
C PRO A 238 -21.89 4.68 -0.31
N ASN A 239 -20.79 4.74 -1.07
CA ASN A 239 -20.28 3.65 -1.91
C ASN A 239 -19.81 2.40 -1.15
N TYR A 240 -19.69 2.46 0.18
CA TYR A 240 -19.48 1.31 1.06
C TYR A 240 -20.75 0.87 1.78
N ASN A 241 -21.73 1.77 1.93
CA ASN A 241 -22.88 1.61 2.80
C ASN A 241 -24.21 1.40 2.06
N THR A 242 -24.19 1.46 0.72
CA THR A 242 -25.35 1.17 -0.13
C THR A 242 -25.12 -0.10 -0.97
N PRO A 243 -26.21 -0.78 -1.40
CA PRO A 243 -26.09 -1.96 -2.26
C PRO A 243 -25.38 -1.64 -3.58
N ASP A 244 -24.30 -2.36 -3.88
CA ASP A 244 -23.57 -2.22 -5.15
C ASP A 244 -24.29 -2.99 -6.27
N PRO A 245 -24.86 -2.31 -7.26
CA PRO A 245 -25.55 -2.98 -8.37
C PRO A 245 -24.58 -3.77 -9.27
N SER A 246 -23.29 -3.42 -9.28
CA SER A 246 -22.27 -4.10 -10.07
C SER A 246 -21.82 -5.42 -9.44
N TYR A 247 -22.17 -5.65 -8.15
CA TYR A 247 -21.80 -6.84 -7.41
C TYR A 247 -22.98 -7.42 -6.60
N HIS A 248 -24.07 -7.75 -7.28
CA HIS A 248 -25.23 -8.46 -6.72
C HIS A 248 -25.90 -7.79 -5.52
N GLY A 249 -25.76 -6.47 -5.34
CA GLY A 249 -26.32 -5.72 -4.22
C GLY A 249 -25.54 -5.87 -2.92
N LEU A 250 -24.26 -6.25 -2.98
CA LEU A 250 -23.37 -6.33 -1.82
C LEU A 250 -23.21 -4.94 -1.17
N VAL A 251 -23.31 -4.87 0.15
CA VAL A 251 -23.01 -3.68 0.94
C VAL A 251 -21.67 -3.91 1.63
N TYR A 252 -20.61 -3.35 1.09
CA TYR A 252 -19.24 -3.68 1.47
C TYR A 252 -18.95 -3.52 2.96
N ALA A 253 -19.39 -2.41 3.57
CA ALA A 253 -19.17 -2.14 5.00
C ALA A 253 -19.92 -3.10 5.91
N ARG A 254 -21.13 -3.54 5.52
CA ARG A 254 -21.94 -4.49 6.30
C ARG A 254 -21.48 -5.92 6.10
N ASP A 255 -21.31 -6.33 4.84
CA ASP A 255 -21.16 -7.74 4.48
C ASP A 255 -19.71 -8.22 4.60
N LEU A 256 -18.74 -7.30 4.45
CA LEU A 256 -17.30 -7.60 4.47
C LEU A 256 -16.54 -6.79 5.53
N GLY A 257 -17.21 -5.92 6.28
CA GLY A 257 -16.64 -5.00 7.26
C GLY A 257 -16.41 -5.62 8.63
N VAL A 258 -16.33 -4.76 9.62
CA VAL A 258 -16.17 -5.14 11.03
C VAL A 258 -17.32 -6.03 11.48
N GLY A 259 -17.00 -7.18 12.07
CA GLY A 259 -18.00 -8.15 12.54
C GLY A 259 -18.57 -9.06 11.46
N SER A 260 -18.09 -8.99 10.23
CA SER A 260 -18.47 -9.91 9.15
C SER A 260 -18.02 -11.35 9.41
N ALA A 261 -18.58 -12.28 8.65
CA ALA A 261 -18.25 -13.72 8.76
C ALA A 261 -16.76 -14.05 8.48
N PHE A 262 -16.01 -13.09 7.90
CA PHE A 262 -14.59 -13.26 7.62
C PHE A 262 -13.68 -13.07 8.85
N GLY A 263 -14.21 -12.58 9.98
CA GLY A 263 -13.46 -12.35 11.22
C GLY A 263 -12.45 -11.18 11.14
N ALA A 264 -12.46 -10.41 10.03
CA ALA A 264 -11.65 -9.22 9.81
C ALA A 264 -12.43 -8.24 8.93
N ASN A 265 -12.09 -6.94 9.01
CA ASN A 265 -12.62 -5.95 8.08
C ASN A 265 -11.89 -6.05 6.74
N LEU A 266 -12.56 -6.58 5.73
CA LEU A 266 -12.06 -6.76 4.37
C LEU A 266 -12.80 -5.87 3.35
N SER A 267 -13.61 -4.92 3.82
CA SER A 267 -14.48 -4.08 2.98
C SER A 267 -13.69 -3.33 1.92
N PHE A 268 -12.57 -2.71 2.29
CA PHE A 268 -11.74 -1.95 1.35
C PHE A 268 -11.05 -2.86 0.33
N ILE A 269 -10.34 -3.90 0.79
CA ILE A 269 -9.48 -4.68 -0.10
C ILE A 269 -10.28 -5.59 -1.04
N LEU A 270 -11.41 -6.13 -0.59
CA LEU A 270 -12.27 -6.93 -1.46
C LEU A 270 -13.00 -6.05 -2.47
N LYS A 271 -13.50 -4.85 -2.09
CA LYS A 271 -14.05 -3.89 -3.04
C LYS A 271 -13.04 -3.52 -4.11
N ALA A 272 -11.79 -3.18 -3.73
CA ALA A 272 -10.73 -2.89 -4.68
C ALA A 272 -10.47 -4.05 -5.66
N ARG A 273 -10.56 -5.30 -5.19
CA ARG A 273 -10.35 -6.51 -6.00
C ARG A 273 -11.52 -6.79 -6.95
N VAL A 274 -12.73 -6.88 -6.40
CA VAL A 274 -13.89 -7.41 -7.14
C VAL A 274 -14.57 -6.36 -8.00
N GLN A 275 -14.32 -5.07 -7.76
CA GLN A 275 -14.81 -3.96 -8.56
C GLN A 275 -13.68 -3.34 -9.39
N LEU A 276 -12.74 -2.63 -8.77
CA LEU A 276 -11.78 -1.80 -9.51
C LEU A 276 -10.73 -2.61 -10.27
N LEU A 277 -10.10 -3.61 -9.66
CA LEU A 277 -9.14 -4.45 -10.38
C LEU A 277 -9.83 -5.22 -11.50
N ARG A 278 -11.03 -5.76 -11.25
CA ARG A 278 -11.83 -6.46 -12.25
C ARG A 278 -12.13 -5.57 -13.46
N ASP A 279 -12.58 -4.34 -13.21
CA ASP A 279 -13.16 -3.46 -14.24
C ASP A 279 -12.10 -2.62 -14.95
N LEU A 280 -11.09 -2.08 -14.23
CA LEU A 280 -10.00 -1.28 -14.79
C LEU A 280 -8.84 -2.13 -15.33
N GLY A 281 -8.72 -3.39 -14.89
CA GLY A 281 -7.84 -4.37 -15.50
C GLY A 281 -6.35 -4.22 -15.19
N ALA A 282 -5.96 -3.48 -14.17
CA ALA A 282 -4.55 -3.23 -13.79
C ALA A 282 -3.88 -4.46 -13.14
N ALA A 283 -3.97 -5.62 -13.78
CA ALA A 283 -3.45 -6.89 -13.27
C ALA A 283 -1.95 -7.05 -13.56
N VAL A 284 -1.22 -7.63 -12.60
CA VAL A 284 0.18 -8.03 -12.76
C VAL A 284 0.27 -9.44 -13.36
N SER A 285 1.30 -9.72 -14.16
CA SER A 285 1.52 -11.09 -14.63
C SER A 285 2.03 -12.01 -13.51
N PRO A 286 1.67 -13.31 -13.52
CA PRO A 286 2.22 -14.27 -12.55
C PRO A 286 3.75 -14.36 -12.59
N PHE A 287 4.36 -14.20 -13.75
CA PHE A 287 5.81 -14.21 -13.89
C PHE A 287 6.46 -13.00 -13.19
N ASN A 288 5.90 -11.78 -13.35
CA ASN A 288 6.39 -10.61 -12.63
C ASN A 288 6.21 -10.78 -11.11
N ALA A 289 5.08 -11.32 -10.67
CA ALA A 289 4.84 -11.63 -9.27
C ALA A 289 5.90 -12.58 -8.69
N PHE A 290 6.27 -13.62 -9.43
CA PHE A 290 7.32 -14.55 -9.06
C PHE A 290 8.69 -13.85 -8.91
N LEU A 291 9.11 -13.04 -9.88
CA LEU A 291 10.39 -12.32 -9.83
C LEU A 291 10.45 -11.35 -8.65
N ILE A 292 9.35 -10.64 -8.37
CA ILE A 292 9.27 -9.73 -7.23
C ILE A 292 9.27 -10.50 -5.90
N ALA A 293 8.62 -11.67 -5.83
CA ALA A 293 8.67 -12.52 -4.64
C ALA A 293 10.09 -12.97 -4.30
N GLN A 294 10.92 -13.29 -5.30
CA GLN A 294 12.33 -13.58 -5.10
C GLN A 294 13.11 -12.37 -4.56
N GLY A 295 12.87 -11.18 -5.11
CA GLY A 295 13.46 -9.93 -4.59
C GLY A 295 13.09 -9.65 -3.14
N LEU A 296 11.84 -9.93 -2.78
CA LEU A 296 11.33 -9.73 -1.44
C LEU A 296 12.06 -10.58 -0.38
N GLU A 297 12.54 -11.77 -0.74
CA GLU A 297 13.26 -12.67 0.19
C GLU A 297 14.54 -12.06 0.73
N THR A 298 15.24 -11.24 -0.03
CA THR A 298 16.50 -10.60 0.34
C THR A 298 16.37 -9.11 0.70
N LEU A 299 15.13 -8.63 0.90
CA LEU A 299 14.86 -7.19 1.12
C LEU A 299 15.66 -6.63 2.29
N SER A 300 15.67 -7.28 3.45
CA SER A 300 16.37 -6.80 4.66
C SER A 300 17.85 -6.61 4.40
N LEU A 301 18.51 -7.61 3.81
CA LEU A 301 19.95 -7.59 3.52
C LEU A 301 20.31 -6.44 2.57
N ARG A 302 19.49 -6.20 1.55
CA ARG A 302 19.70 -5.13 0.57
C ARG A 302 19.50 -3.75 1.19
N ILE A 303 18.40 -3.58 1.95
CA ILE A 303 18.07 -2.30 2.57
C ILE A 303 19.10 -1.92 3.64
N GLU A 304 19.56 -2.85 4.48
CA GLU A 304 20.64 -2.59 5.44
C GLU A 304 21.89 -2.04 4.76
N ARG A 305 22.33 -2.69 3.68
CA ARG A 305 23.49 -2.24 2.92
C ARG A 305 23.26 -0.89 2.24
N HIS A 306 22.08 -0.66 1.67
CA HIS A 306 21.73 0.61 1.05
C HIS A 306 21.74 1.76 2.07
N VAL A 307 21.14 1.57 3.25
CA VAL A 307 21.11 2.56 4.34
C VAL A 307 22.55 2.86 4.83
N GLU A 308 23.37 1.83 5.04
CA GLU A 308 24.77 2.01 5.43
C GLU A 308 25.53 2.87 4.41
N ASN A 309 25.35 2.59 3.13
CA ASN A 309 26.01 3.33 2.06
C ASN A 309 25.48 4.78 1.98
N ALA A 310 24.16 4.98 2.07
CA ALA A 310 23.55 6.32 2.03
C ALA A 310 24.05 7.20 3.19
N LYS A 311 24.13 6.66 4.41
CA LYS A 311 24.69 7.37 5.57
C LYS A 311 26.13 7.84 5.33
N LYS A 312 26.98 6.96 4.80
CA LYS A 312 28.39 7.29 4.51
C LYS A 312 28.51 8.39 3.45
N VAL A 313 27.72 8.26 2.37
CA VAL A 313 27.72 9.25 1.28
C VAL A 313 27.17 10.58 1.77
N ALA A 314 26.05 10.61 2.50
CA ALA A 314 25.47 11.81 3.05
C ALA A 314 26.45 12.55 3.99
N ALA A 315 27.08 11.83 4.94
CA ALA A 315 28.05 12.43 5.83
C ALA A 315 29.30 12.95 5.09
N TRP A 316 29.73 12.30 4.01
CA TRP A 316 30.83 12.77 3.19
C TRP A 316 30.43 14.03 2.41
N LEU A 317 29.22 14.09 1.84
CA LEU A 317 28.72 15.26 1.12
C LEU A 317 28.65 16.49 2.01
N GLU A 318 28.26 16.38 3.29
CA GLU A 318 28.28 17.51 4.25
C GLU A 318 29.66 18.12 4.47
N THR A 319 30.73 17.41 4.14
CA THR A 319 32.12 17.92 4.27
C THR A 319 32.61 18.63 3.02
N ARG A 320 31.79 18.73 1.98
CA ARG A 320 32.23 19.30 0.68
C ARG A 320 31.82 20.74 0.55
N ASP A 321 32.78 21.61 0.26
CA ASP A 321 32.54 23.05 0.08
C ASP A 321 31.65 23.36 -1.13
N GLU A 322 31.57 22.44 -2.11
CA GLU A 322 30.75 22.58 -3.31
C GLU A 322 29.29 22.21 -3.10
N VAL A 323 28.94 21.61 -1.93
CA VAL A 323 27.60 21.15 -1.59
C VAL A 323 26.95 22.14 -0.62
N GLU A 324 25.89 22.79 -1.05
CA GLU A 324 25.14 23.76 -0.26
C GLU A 324 24.34 23.10 0.88
N SER A 325 23.71 21.97 0.59
CA SER A 325 22.89 21.25 1.57
C SER A 325 22.80 19.76 1.25
N VAL A 326 22.57 18.93 2.27
CA VAL A 326 22.30 17.51 2.10
C VAL A 326 20.99 17.18 2.80
N ASN A 327 20.00 16.71 2.04
CA ASN A 327 18.73 16.30 2.59
C ASN A 327 18.69 14.76 2.78
N TYR A 328 18.92 14.34 4.02
CA TYR A 328 18.89 12.95 4.44
C TYR A 328 18.55 12.87 5.94
N ALA A 329 17.41 12.30 6.30
CA ALA A 329 16.94 12.25 7.67
C ALA A 329 17.82 11.44 8.64
N GLY A 330 18.81 10.70 8.13
CA GLY A 330 19.81 10.00 8.92
C GLY A 330 20.99 10.87 9.41
N LEU A 331 21.09 12.13 9.01
CA LEU A 331 22.08 13.10 9.46
C LEU A 331 21.57 13.88 10.68
N ALA A 332 22.43 14.13 11.65
CA ALA A 332 22.07 14.87 12.86
C ALA A 332 21.69 16.35 12.56
N SER A 333 22.12 16.89 11.43
CA SER A 333 21.76 18.21 10.90
C SER A 333 20.34 18.28 10.31
N SER A 334 19.74 17.13 9.99
CA SER A 334 18.41 17.08 9.38
C SER A 334 17.30 17.45 10.37
N PRO A 335 16.31 18.29 9.97
CA PRO A 335 15.15 18.60 10.80
C PRO A 335 14.33 17.35 11.15
N TRP A 336 14.35 16.31 10.33
CA TRP A 336 13.63 15.04 10.53
C TRP A 336 14.48 13.98 11.26
N TYR A 337 15.67 14.31 11.76
CA TYR A 337 16.55 13.32 12.42
C TYR A 337 15.86 12.63 13.60
N ALA A 338 15.26 13.40 14.52
CA ALA A 338 14.60 12.86 15.71
C ALA A 338 13.41 11.94 15.35
N LEU A 339 12.59 12.36 14.38
CA LEU A 339 11.46 11.57 13.87
C LEU A 339 11.96 10.31 13.19
N GLY A 340 13.00 10.42 12.36
CA GLY A 340 13.63 9.27 11.70
C GLY A 340 14.20 8.25 12.68
N GLN A 341 14.76 8.68 13.81
CA GLN A 341 15.24 7.74 14.84
C GLN A 341 14.07 7.05 15.57
N LYS A 342 12.92 7.73 15.73
CA LYS A 342 11.71 7.17 16.35
C LYS A 342 11.05 6.13 15.41
N ASP A 343 10.71 6.53 14.19
CA ASP A 343 9.82 5.78 13.30
C ASP A 343 10.56 4.79 12.40
N ALA A 344 11.85 5.05 12.15
CA ALA A 344 12.72 4.25 11.30
C ALA A 344 14.07 3.91 11.99
N PRO A 345 14.06 3.21 13.14
CA PRO A 345 15.28 2.98 13.95
C PRO A 345 16.34 2.16 13.20
N LYS A 346 15.97 1.41 12.16
CA LYS A 346 16.91 0.67 11.30
C LYS A 346 17.53 1.52 10.20
N GLY A 347 17.06 2.75 10.01
CA GLY A 347 17.56 3.71 9.02
C GLY A 347 16.46 4.45 8.28
N THR A 348 16.80 5.63 7.74
CA THR A 348 15.87 6.60 7.17
C THR A 348 15.88 6.61 5.64
N GLY A 349 15.97 5.43 5.03
CA GLY A 349 15.96 5.29 3.59
C GLY A 349 17.35 5.16 2.97
N ALA A 350 17.36 4.93 1.66
CA ALA A 350 18.55 4.68 0.86
C ALA A 350 18.77 5.71 -0.24
N GLY A 351 17.90 6.72 -0.32
CA GLY A 351 18.04 7.91 -1.15
C GLY A 351 18.53 9.11 -0.34
N LEU A 352 19.10 10.09 -1.02
CA LEU A 352 19.44 11.39 -0.48
C LEU A 352 19.35 12.43 -1.61
N ALA A 353 19.15 13.71 -1.24
CA ALA A 353 19.22 14.83 -2.18
C ALA A 353 20.29 15.83 -1.71
N PHE A 354 20.94 16.51 -2.65
CA PHE A 354 21.99 17.49 -2.38
C PHE A 354 22.13 18.50 -3.53
#